data_5847ca40aadfbd8ae81554a9f3052466
#
_entry.id   5847ca40aadfbd8ae81554a9f3052466
#
_cell.length_a   1.000
_cell.length_b   1.000
_cell.length_c   1.000
_cell.angle_alpha   90.00
_cell.angle_beta   90.00
_cell.angle_gamma   90.00
#
_symmetry.space_group_name_H-M   'P 1'
#
loop_
_entity.id
_entity.type
_entity.pdbx_description
1 polymer ?
#
loop_
_entity_poly.entity_id
_entity_poly.type
_entity_poly.pdbx_seq_one_letter_code
_entity_poly.pdbx_strand_id
1 'polypeptide(L)' 'MVIVGIDPGLAHTGWGVIRSDDRTWQTCAYGCIDTHASQSMAERLRAIYEGVSEVVAIN' A
#
# COMPACT_ATOMS: atom_id res chain seq x y z
N MET A 1 2.43 -5.17 17.68
CA MET A 1 2.93 -5.56 16.34
C MET A 1 2.14 -4.80 15.28
N VAL A 2 2.83 -4.28 14.32
CA VAL A 2 2.22 -3.58 13.16
C VAL A 2 2.44 -4.46 11.92
N ILE A 3 1.38 -4.66 11.16
CA ILE A 3 1.44 -5.41 9.91
C ILE A 3 0.98 -4.51 8.77
N VAL A 4 1.78 -4.45 7.72
CA VAL A 4 1.42 -3.79 6.47
C VAL A 4 1.11 -4.89 5.45
N GLY A 5 -0.11 -4.87 4.93
CA GLY A 5 -0.56 -5.80 3.89
C GLY A 5 -0.66 -5.09 2.56
N ILE A 6 -0.20 -5.74 1.51
CA ILE A 6 -0.23 -5.21 0.15
C ILE A 6 -0.97 -6.19 -0.76
N ASP A 7 -1.95 -5.69 -1.50
CA ASP A 7 -2.65 -6.43 -2.56
C ASP A 7 -2.23 -5.81 -3.90
N PRO A 8 -1.19 -6.35 -4.55
CA PRO A 8 -0.60 -5.72 -5.72
C PRO A 8 -1.47 -5.86 -6.97
N GLY A 9 -1.53 -4.80 -7.74
CA GLY A 9 -2.17 -4.76 -9.04
C GLY A 9 -1.59 -3.61 -9.84
N LEU A 10 -1.49 -3.76 -11.16
CA LEU A 10 -0.87 -2.73 -11.99
C LEU A 10 -1.71 -1.44 -12.01
N ALA A 11 -3.02 -1.56 -12.14
CA ALA A 11 -3.91 -0.40 -12.15
C ALA A 11 -4.22 0.09 -10.73
N HIS A 12 -4.39 -0.82 -9.79
CA HIS A 12 -4.76 -0.53 -8.41
C HIS A 12 -3.97 -1.43 -7.47
N THR A 13 -3.18 -0.83 -6.59
CA THR A 13 -2.48 -1.57 -5.55
C THR A 13 -3.12 -1.18 -4.20
N GLY A 14 -3.84 -2.11 -3.61
CA GLY A 14 -4.45 -1.93 -2.29
C GLY A 14 -3.42 -2.13 -1.19
N TRP A 15 -3.56 -1.39 -0.10
CA TRP A 15 -2.73 -1.56 1.07
C TRP A 15 -3.52 -1.32 2.34
N GLY A 16 -3.09 -1.94 3.41
CA GLY A 16 -3.69 -1.74 4.71
C GLY A 16 -2.65 -1.90 5.81
N VAL A 17 -2.88 -1.20 6.90
CA VAL A 17 -2.03 -1.27 8.09
C VAL A 17 -2.90 -1.62 9.28
N ILE A 18 -2.54 -2.68 9.96
CA ILE A 18 -3.22 -3.11 11.18
C ILE A 18 -2.21 -3.19 12.32
N ARG A 19 -2.72 -3.00 13.53
CA ARG A 19 -1.93 -3.14 14.74
C ARG A 19 -2.61 -4.13 15.67
N SER A 20 -1.81 -5.03 16.24
CA SER A 20 -2.28 -5.87 17.33
C SER A 20 -1.91 -5.27 18.66
N ASP A 21 -2.86 -5.28 19.57
CA ASP A 21 -2.69 -4.87 20.97
C ASP A 21 -3.34 -5.95 21.81
N ASP A 22 -2.51 -6.73 22.52
CA ASP A 22 -2.94 -7.89 23.28
C ASP A 22 -3.71 -8.88 22.40
N ARG A 23 -5.04 -8.94 22.52
CA ARG A 23 -5.88 -9.88 21.75
C ARG A 23 -6.75 -9.21 20.72
N THR A 24 -6.58 -7.90 20.52
CA THR A 24 -7.40 -7.15 19.59
C THR A 24 -6.56 -6.66 18.41
N TRP A 25 -7.23 -6.55 17.27
CA TRP A 25 -6.65 -5.99 16.06
C TRP A 25 -7.38 -4.70 15.71
N GLN A 26 -6.61 -3.68 15.34
CA GLN A 26 -7.16 -2.40 14.92
C GLN A 26 -6.65 -2.03 13.55
N THR A 27 -7.55 -1.52 12.70
CA THR A 27 -7.16 -0.94 11.42
C THR A 27 -6.62 0.47 11.68
N CYS A 28 -5.35 0.69 11.32
CA CYS A 28 -4.72 1.99 11.48
C CYS A 28 -4.92 2.87 10.26
N ALA A 29 -4.74 2.28 9.06
CA ALA A 29 -4.84 3.00 7.80
C ALA A 29 -5.08 2.02 6.66
N TYR A 30 -5.63 2.50 5.57
CA TYR A 30 -5.76 1.74 4.33
C TYR A 30 -5.91 2.70 3.16
N GLY A 31 -5.63 2.22 1.98
CA GLY A 31 -5.74 3.03 0.78
C GLY A 31 -5.45 2.25 -0.48
N CYS A 32 -5.35 2.98 -1.57
CA CYS A 32 -5.09 2.42 -2.87
C CYS A 32 -4.11 3.32 -3.63
N ILE A 33 -3.13 2.70 -4.27
CA ILE A 33 -2.21 3.38 -5.18
C ILE A 33 -2.70 3.10 -6.59
N ASP A 34 -3.11 4.14 -7.30
CA ASP A 34 -3.68 4.00 -8.64
C ASP A 34 -2.69 4.43 -9.70
N THR A 35 -2.68 3.73 -10.82
CA THR A 35 -1.96 4.13 -12.02
C THR A 35 -2.91 4.13 -13.22
N HIS A 36 -2.53 4.78 -14.30
CA HIS A 36 -3.36 4.93 -15.49
C HIS A 36 -2.76 4.18 -16.67
N ALA A 37 -3.64 3.61 -17.51
CA ALA A 37 -3.21 2.90 -18.71
C ALA A 37 -2.47 3.80 -19.71
N SER A 38 -2.66 5.11 -19.64
CA SER A 38 -1.94 6.08 -20.47
C SER A 38 -0.48 6.29 -20.05
N GLN A 39 -0.10 5.87 -18.85
CA GLN A 39 1.27 5.94 -18.38
C GLN A 39 2.10 4.78 -18.93
N SER A 40 3.40 4.99 -19.12
CA SER A 40 4.32 3.91 -19.47
C SER A 40 4.41 2.89 -18.33
N MET A 41 4.85 1.67 -18.65
CA MET A 41 5.07 0.66 -17.63
C MET A 41 6.07 1.13 -16.58
N ALA A 42 7.15 1.79 -17.00
CA ALA A 42 8.15 2.32 -16.07
C ALA A 42 7.55 3.36 -15.12
N GLU A 43 6.71 4.26 -15.62
CA GLU A 43 6.02 5.25 -14.79
C GLU A 43 5.07 4.60 -13.79
N ARG A 44 4.33 3.59 -14.24
CA ARG A 44 3.39 2.87 -13.37
C ARG A 44 4.11 2.12 -12.26
N LEU A 45 5.17 1.40 -12.59
CA LEU A 45 5.98 0.67 -11.60
C LEU A 45 6.65 1.61 -10.60
N ARG A 46 7.13 2.76 -11.08
CA ARG A 46 7.72 3.77 -10.20
C ARG A 46 6.69 4.33 -9.21
N ALA A 47 5.48 4.64 -9.68
CA ALA A 47 4.41 5.14 -8.83
C ALA A 47 4.04 4.14 -7.72
N ILE A 48 3.94 2.86 -8.08
CA ILE A 48 3.65 1.79 -7.11
C ILE A 48 4.79 1.66 -6.09
N TYR A 49 6.03 1.64 -6.57
CA TYR A 49 7.21 1.55 -5.71
C TYR A 49 7.26 2.71 -4.71
N GLU A 50 7.10 3.94 -5.18
CA GLU A 50 7.13 5.11 -4.33
C GLU A 50 5.99 5.10 -3.32
N GLY A 51 4.78 4.73 -3.75
CA GLY A 51 3.62 4.67 -2.88
C GLY A 51 3.76 3.61 -1.79
N VAL A 52 4.20 2.41 -2.14
CA VAL A 52 4.43 1.33 -1.16
C VAL A 52 5.56 1.71 -0.20
N SER A 53 6.64 2.28 -0.72
CA SER A 53 7.77 2.72 0.11
C SER A 53 7.33 3.77 1.14
N GLU A 54 6.48 4.69 0.75
CA GLU A 54 5.93 5.69 1.66
C GLU A 54 5.06 5.06 2.74
N VAL A 55 4.16 4.14 2.38
CA VAL A 55 3.31 3.44 3.34
C VAL A 55 4.15 2.72 4.39
N VAL A 56 5.20 2.03 3.96
CA VAL A 56 6.10 1.31 4.86
C VAL A 56 6.87 2.27 5.76
N ALA A 57 7.35 3.39 5.20
CA ALA A 57 8.18 4.34 5.93
C ALA A 57 7.43 5.05 7.05
N ILE A 58 6.15 5.38 6.85
CA ILE A 58 5.36 6.14 7.83
C ILE A 58 4.58 5.26 8.80
N ASN A 59 4.61 3.97 8.62
CA ASN A 59 3.93 3.02 9.50
C ASN A 59 4.91 2.01 10.09
#